data_491c6c167af1c90cd9936900a7ca4776
#
_entry.id   491c6c167af1c90cd9936900a7ca4776
#
_cell.length_a   1.000
_cell.length_b   1.000
_cell.length_c   1.000
_cell.angle_alpha   90.00
_cell.angle_beta   90.00
_cell.angle_gamma   90.00
#
_symmetry.space_group_name_H-M   'P 1'
#
loop_
_entity.id
_entity.type
_entity.pdbx_description
1 polymer ?
#
loop_
_entity_poly.entity_id
_entity_poly.type
_entity_poly.pdbx_seq_one_letter_code
_entity_poly.pdbx_strand_id
1 'polypeptide(L)'
;MERRVELAQWQVWAKEGWSVVPYLVQYKGATRGLPLSWRHAWKAASPYAFVLESGKGGRYTYLGLRPVSILQGKGSYGEIIELSGDSRTQVTGKPLHLLEQWMKEWRAPRVPGWPDFRGGCAGFLSYDVIRSIEQLPKMAKDEPGFLDYMWMRMEEIWIYDHTDDSIYCSVHVPLPWAFGTGEVSEEKAASGASVDASRGSVLSTDQEKLLQELYDRAVVRAESMLFQWNQMFGTVVGNGSESEDEHVRQERWKKAQELSGPNVEIWDRLEIDFTQEAFEQAVRSIQEYIRQGDVFQVNLSLRRHLQLHADPADIYEWLRILNPSPYMGYLSSPGFSLASGSPELLVKLDGDVVSARPIAGTRRRGSNPEEDAAMEAELLGSEKERAEHIMLVDLERNDIGRIAAYGTVHVPELMTVERYSHVMHLVSQVEGRIAEGNHAHDVIAAAFPGGTITGAPKIRTMEIIEELEPVTRGPYTGSMGWIDYNGDMELNIIIRTLAVKDGVGYIQTGAGIVIDSDPYREYRECHNKAKALIAALICSEEEAAVLSANIGGN
;
A
#
# COMPACT_ATOMS: atom_id res chain seq x y z
N MET A 1 22.63 -18.37 12.43
CA MET A 1 23.76 -17.43 12.44
C MET A 1 23.16 -16.04 12.26
N GLU A 2 23.50 -15.12 13.12
CA GLU A 2 23.01 -13.76 13.10
C GLU A 2 23.80 -12.95 12.06
N ARG A 3 23.13 -12.30 11.14
CA ARG A 3 23.72 -11.37 10.17
C ARG A 3 23.36 -9.95 10.61
N ARG A 4 24.35 -9.05 10.73
CA ARG A 4 24.11 -7.67 11.14
C ARG A 4 25.01 -6.67 10.43
N VAL A 5 24.62 -5.42 10.47
CA VAL A 5 25.45 -4.29 10.04
C VAL A 5 26.42 -3.95 11.17
N GLU A 6 27.70 -3.84 10.84
CA GLU A 6 28.77 -3.59 11.80
C GLU A 6 29.11 -2.09 11.90
N LEU A 7 29.65 -1.66 13.05
CA LEU A 7 30.07 -0.27 13.29
C LEU A 7 31.01 0.28 12.20
N ALA A 8 31.93 -0.56 11.70
CA ALA A 8 32.82 -0.16 10.61
C ALA A 8 32.10 0.35 9.38
N GLN A 9 30.93 -0.21 9.07
CA GLN A 9 30.09 0.25 7.97
C GLN A 9 29.47 1.62 8.28
N TRP A 10 29.05 1.86 9.52
CA TRP A 10 28.56 3.17 9.96
C TRP A 10 29.61 4.26 9.85
N GLN A 11 30.86 3.94 10.16
CA GLN A 11 31.99 4.88 10.01
C GLN A 11 32.21 5.27 8.54
N VAL A 12 32.02 4.34 7.61
CA VAL A 12 32.06 4.64 6.16
C VAL A 12 30.91 5.55 5.79
N TRP A 13 29.69 5.19 6.12
CA TRP A 13 28.49 5.96 5.76
C TRP A 13 28.48 7.37 6.36
N ALA A 14 28.94 7.53 7.60
CA ALA A 14 29.06 8.85 8.23
C ALA A 14 30.05 9.75 7.48
N LYS A 15 31.17 9.20 6.95
CA LYS A 15 32.14 9.93 6.12
C LYS A 15 31.62 10.26 4.73
N GLU A 16 30.70 9.43 4.20
CA GLU A 16 30.03 9.67 2.92
C GLU A 16 28.93 10.75 3.01
N GLY A 17 28.58 11.19 4.23
CA GLY A 17 27.60 12.27 4.45
C GLY A 17 26.14 11.84 4.43
N TRP A 18 25.86 10.55 4.68
CA TRP A 18 24.50 10.09 4.91
C TRP A 18 23.92 10.70 6.19
N SER A 19 22.67 11.12 6.14
CA SER A 19 22.01 11.76 7.28
C SER A 19 21.41 10.74 8.26
N VAL A 20 21.07 9.57 7.77
CA VAL A 20 20.52 8.47 8.56
C VAL A 20 21.31 7.20 8.29
N VAL A 21 21.66 6.48 9.32
CA VAL A 21 22.41 5.21 9.20
C VAL A 21 21.57 4.05 9.74
N PRO A 22 21.41 2.95 8.95
CA PRO A 22 20.64 1.80 9.37
C PRO A 22 21.48 0.84 10.23
N TYR A 23 20.92 0.38 11.33
CA TYR A 23 21.33 -0.85 12.00
C TYR A 23 20.33 -1.94 11.65
N LEU A 24 20.80 -2.98 10.98
CA LEU A 24 19.99 -4.09 10.51
C LEU A 24 20.54 -5.37 11.12
N VAL A 25 19.66 -6.19 11.68
CA VAL A 25 20.02 -7.51 12.21
C VAL A 25 18.97 -8.54 11.81
N GLN A 26 19.43 -9.70 11.32
CA GLN A 26 18.60 -10.85 10.96
C GLN A 26 18.71 -11.94 12.01
N TYR A 27 17.59 -12.37 12.54
CA TYR A 27 17.47 -13.47 13.50
C TYR A 27 16.81 -14.67 12.83
N LYS A 28 17.60 -15.73 12.54
CA LYS A 28 17.11 -16.99 11.99
C LYS A 28 16.68 -17.95 13.08
N GLY A 29 15.50 -18.55 12.92
CA GLY A 29 14.94 -19.50 13.88
C GLY A 29 14.56 -18.88 15.23
N ALA A 30 14.47 -17.54 15.30
CA ALA A 30 14.04 -16.82 16.49
C ALA A 30 12.52 -16.63 16.57
N THR A 31 11.81 -17.02 15.52
CA THR A 31 10.35 -16.91 15.38
C THR A 31 9.74 -18.27 15.04
N ARG A 32 8.44 -18.42 15.24
CA ARG A 32 7.67 -19.61 14.88
C ARG A 32 6.80 -19.40 13.63
N GLY A 33 7.32 -18.66 12.68
CA GLY A 33 6.59 -18.28 11.48
C GLY A 33 5.94 -16.89 11.57
N LEU A 34 5.22 -16.52 10.51
CA LEU A 34 4.41 -15.30 10.47
C LEU A 34 3.30 -15.38 11.52
N PRO A 35 3.01 -14.29 12.26
CA PRO A 35 1.92 -14.25 13.23
C PRO A 35 0.58 -14.68 12.62
N LEU A 36 -0.14 -15.55 13.33
CA LEU A 36 -1.48 -15.99 12.95
C LEU A 36 -2.49 -14.84 13.01
N SER A 37 -2.26 -13.89 13.92
CA SER A 37 -3.06 -12.67 14.10
C SER A 37 -2.19 -11.49 14.53
N TRP A 38 -2.56 -10.31 14.07
CA TRP A 38 -1.91 -9.05 14.43
C TRP A 38 -2.53 -8.37 15.66
N ARG A 39 -3.55 -8.96 16.29
CA ARG A 39 -4.26 -8.38 17.45
C ARG A 39 -3.32 -7.93 18.57
N HIS A 40 -2.27 -8.71 18.86
CA HIS A 40 -1.30 -8.36 19.90
C HIS A 40 -0.39 -7.20 19.49
N ALA A 41 -0.09 -7.05 18.19
CA ALA A 41 0.64 -5.91 17.69
C ALA A 41 -0.16 -4.60 17.87
N TRP A 42 -1.46 -4.63 17.58
CA TRP A 42 -2.31 -3.44 17.73
C TRP A 42 -2.43 -2.98 19.18
N LYS A 43 -2.37 -3.90 20.17
CA LYS A 43 -2.34 -3.54 21.60
C LYS A 43 -1.03 -2.84 22.00
N ALA A 44 0.08 -3.10 21.31
CA ALA A 44 1.39 -2.50 21.55
C ALA A 44 1.66 -1.26 20.67
N ALA A 45 0.82 -1.01 19.69
CA ALA A 45 0.95 0.07 18.72
C ALA A 45 0.65 1.45 19.33
N SER A 46 1.24 2.49 18.74
CA SER A 46 0.72 3.85 18.88
C SER A 46 -0.61 3.98 18.11
N PRO A 47 -1.34 5.08 18.25
CA PRO A 47 -2.54 5.32 17.45
C PRO A 47 -2.30 5.27 15.93
N TYR A 48 -1.06 5.48 15.49
CA TYR A 48 -0.62 5.36 14.11
C TYR A 48 0.25 4.11 13.96
N ALA A 49 -0.15 3.19 13.13
CA ALA A 49 0.56 1.94 12.89
C ALA A 49 0.18 1.34 11.55
N PHE A 50 1.00 0.44 11.03
CA PHE A 50 0.69 -0.30 9.82
C PHE A 50 1.27 -1.72 9.84
N VAL A 51 0.66 -2.59 9.07
CA VAL A 51 1.27 -3.78 8.51
C VAL A 51 1.10 -3.75 6.99
N LEU A 52 2.18 -4.02 6.25
CA LEU A 52 2.15 -4.28 4.81
C LEU A 52 2.57 -5.73 4.63
N GLU A 53 1.68 -6.52 4.06
CA GLU A 53 1.81 -7.98 4.08
C GLU A 53 1.64 -8.55 2.67
N SER A 54 2.50 -9.47 2.28
CA SER A 54 2.21 -10.30 1.15
C SER A 54 1.44 -11.55 1.60
N GLY A 55 0.16 -11.52 1.40
CA GLY A 55 -0.69 -12.69 1.67
C GLY A 55 -0.42 -13.85 0.74
N LYS A 56 0.30 -13.62 -0.39
CA LYS A 56 0.64 -14.63 -1.36
C LYS A 56 1.74 -14.18 -2.33
N GLY A 57 2.82 -14.93 -2.35
CA GLY A 57 3.86 -14.81 -3.39
C GLY A 57 4.94 -13.75 -3.16
N GLY A 58 4.76 -12.78 -2.30
CA GLY A 58 5.79 -11.82 -1.94
C GLY A 58 6.72 -12.36 -0.84
N ARG A 59 7.90 -11.79 -0.76
CA ARG A 59 8.95 -12.26 0.13
C ARG A 59 8.85 -11.71 1.55
N TYR A 60 8.39 -10.47 1.71
CA TYR A 60 8.47 -9.76 2.99
C TYR A 60 7.10 -9.32 3.51
N THR A 61 6.99 -9.28 4.84
CA THR A 61 5.95 -8.56 5.58
C THR A 61 6.62 -7.51 6.46
N TYR A 62 6.08 -6.30 6.45
CA TYR A 62 6.61 -5.15 7.17
C TYR A 62 5.62 -4.70 8.24
N LEU A 63 6.11 -4.51 9.47
CA LEU A 63 5.32 -4.06 10.61
C LEU A 63 5.93 -2.80 11.21
N GLY A 64 5.14 -1.72 11.27
CA GLY A 64 5.51 -0.46 11.89
C GLY A 64 4.50 -0.05 12.95
N LEU A 65 4.91 0.01 14.22
CA LEU A 65 4.00 0.24 15.35
C LEU A 65 4.12 1.63 15.99
N ARG A 66 5.24 2.31 15.77
CA ARG A 66 5.55 3.58 16.45
C ARG A 66 6.27 4.52 15.49
N PRO A 67 5.55 5.21 14.63
CA PRO A 67 6.15 6.26 13.82
C PRO A 67 6.70 7.38 14.70
N VAL A 68 7.69 8.09 14.18
CA VAL A 68 8.26 9.26 14.86
C VAL A 68 7.65 10.56 14.40
N SER A 69 7.15 10.60 13.16
CA SER A 69 6.52 11.76 12.56
C SER A 69 5.44 11.35 11.56
N ILE A 70 4.40 12.16 11.43
CA ILE A 70 3.30 11.96 10.49
C ILE A 70 3.22 13.17 9.58
N LEU A 71 3.07 12.95 8.29
CA LEU A 71 2.62 13.96 7.32
C LEU A 71 1.23 13.56 6.83
N GLN A 72 0.23 14.40 7.07
CA GLN A 72 -1.14 14.16 6.59
C GLN A 72 -1.80 15.43 6.08
N GLY A 73 -2.81 15.29 5.21
CA GLY A 73 -3.50 16.48 4.73
C GLY A 73 -4.58 16.22 3.70
N LYS A 74 -5.19 17.34 3.26
CA LYS A 74 -6.22 17.39 2.22
C LYS A 74 -6.01 18.57 1.29
N GLY A 75 -6.04 18.34 -0.02
CA GLY A 75 -5.74 19.33 -1.04
C GLY A 75 -4.35 19.92 -0.84
N SER A 76 -4.26 21.23 -0.74
CA SER A 76 -3.00 21.94 -0.51
C SER A 76 -2.69 22.20 0.97
N TYR A 77 -3.52 21.75 1.90
CA TYR A 77 -3.32 21.95 3.32
C TYR A 77 -2.84 20.64 3.95
N GLY A 78 -1.75 20.70 4.68
CA GLY A 78 -1.19 19.57 5.39
C GLY A 78 -0.77 19.91 6.81
N GLU A 79 -0.49 18.87 7.57
CA GLU A 79 0.00 18.93 8.93
C GLU A 79 1.15 17.95 9.10
N ILE A 80 2.24 18.40 9.72
CA ILE A 80 3.32 17.55 10.21
C ILE A 80 3.14 17.41 11.71
N ILE A 81 3.07 16.16 12.20
CA ILE A 81 2.93 15.83 13.62
C ILE A 81 4.21 15.12 14.06
N GLU A 82 5.00 15.73 14.92
CA GLU A 82 6.17 15.08 15.54
C GLU A 82 5.74 14.41 16.84
N LEU A 83 5.72 13.07 16.84
CA LEU A 83 5.16 12.29 17.93
C LEU A 83 6.05 12.23 19.17
N SER A 84 7.35 12.49 19.04
CA SER A 84 8.27 12.54 20.17
C SER A 84 8.12 13.79 21.06
N GLY A 85 7.62 14.89 20.49
CA GLY A 85 7.47 16.19 21.16
C GLY A 85 6.03 16.71 21.20
N ASP A 86 5.07 15.94 20.68
CA ASP A 86 3.65 16.32 20.54
C ASP A 86 3.47 17.71 19.86
N SER A 87 4.34 18.01 18.88
CA SER A 87 4.28 19.25 18.14
C SER A 87 3.59 19.06 16.80
N ARG A 88 2.82 20.09 16.38
CA ARG A 88 2.07 20.10 15.12
C ARG A 88 2.41 21.33 14.32
N THR A 89 2.80 21.14 13.07
CA THR A 89 3.16 22.22 12.15
C THR A 89 2.26 22.18 10.94
N GLN A 90 1.54 23.27 10.68
CA GLN A 90 0.74 23.42 9.47
C GLN A 90 1.65 23.71 8.29
N VAL A 91 1.45 23.02 7.18
CA VAL A 91 2.19 23.17 5.93
C VAL A 91 1.22 23.37 4.76
N THR A 92 1.67 24.07 3.74
CA THR A 92 0.85 24.34 2.55
C THR A 92 1.65 24.05 1.29
N GLY A 93 1.06 23.30 0.37
CA GLY A 93 1.71 22.95 -0.90
C GLY A 93 1.01 21.78 -1.58
N LYS A 94 1.53 21.38 -2.75
CA LYS A 94 1.05 20.17 -3.43
C LYS A 94 1.45 18.94 -2.61
N PRO A 95 0.57 17.92 -2.44
CA PRO A 95 0.83 16.74 -1.62
C PRO A 95 2.18 16.05 -1.87
N LEU A 96 2.52 15.79 -3.14
CA LEU A 96 3.78 15.12 -3.50
C LEU A 96 5.00 15.98 -3.20
N HIS A 97 4.89 17.30 -3.34
CA HIS A 97 5.96 18.21 -2.98
C HIS A 97 6.16 18.32 -1.47
N LEU A 98 5.07 18.31 -0.69
CA LEU A 98 5.14 18.26 0.77
C LEU A 98 5.79 16.98 1.25
N LEU A 99 5.47 15.83 0.63
CA LEU A 99 6.09 14.53 0.91
C LEU A 99 7.60 14.56 0.60
N GLU A 100 7.97 15.09 -0.57
CA GLU A 100 9.37 15.27 -0.95
C GLU A 100 10.13 16.13 0.06
N GLN A 101 9.61 17.30 0.40
CA GLN A 101 10.24 18.20 1.36
C GLN A 101 10.40 17.58 2.75
N TRP A 102 9.37 16.85 3.22
CA TRP A 102 9.36 16.19 4.52
C TRP A 102 10.39 15.05 4.60
N MET A 103 10.67 14.37 3.48
CA MET A 103 11.64 13.27 3.40
C MET A 103 13.05 13.70 2.96
N LYS A 104 13.21 14.90 2.36
CA LYS A 104 14.42 15.33 1.65
C LYS A 104 15.72 15.20 2.44
N GLU A 105 15.70 15.55 3.72
CA GLU A 105 16.88 15.50 4.59
C GLU A 105 17.16 14.09 5.15
N TRP A 106 16.20 13.20 5.06
CA TRP A 106 16.24 11.84 5.60
C TRP A 106 16.75 10.87 4.54
N ARG A 107 18.07 10.72 4.45
CA ARG A 107 18.71 9.87 3.43
C ARG A 107 19.57 8.80 4.07
N ALA A 108 19.32 7.54 3.73
CA ALA A 108 20.09 6.39 4.18
C ALA A 108 20.79 5.68 3.01
N PRO A 109 21.93 5.01 3.25
CA PRO A 109 22.60 4.24 2.22
C PRO A 109 21.78 3.01 1.82
N ARG A 110 21.92 2.61 0.56
CA ARG A 110 21.44 1.33 0.09
C ARG A 110 22.32 0.21 0.67
N VAL A 111 21.69 -0.84 1.20
CA VAL A 111 22.40 -1.98 1.79
C VAL A 111 22.06 -3.25 1.00
N PRO A 112 22.91 -3.65 0.02
CA PRO A 112 22.62 -4.77 -0.87
C PRO A 112 22.40 -6.09 -0.13
N GLY A 113 21.41 -6.87 -0.59
CA GLY A 113 21.08 -8.19 -0.04
C GLY A 113 20.33 -8.16 1.29
N TRP A 114 19.79 -7.02 1.69
CA TRP A 114 18.82 -6.84 2.77
C TRP A 114 17.42 -6.60 2.20
N PRO A 115 16.35 -6.66 3.02
CA PRO A 115 14.98 -6.36 2.58
C PRO A 115 14.85 -5.01 1.88
N ASP A 116 13.86 -4.88 0.97
CA ASP A 116 13.67 -3.68 0.16
C ASP A 116 13.28 -2.47 1.02
N PHE A 117 12.30 -2.62 1.92
CA PHE A 117 11.88 -1.58 2.85
C PHE A 117 12.48 -1.82 4.23
N ARG A 118 13.36 -0.94 4.67
CA ARG A 118 14.09 -1.05 5.95
C ARG A 118 13.79 0.09 6.90
N GLY A 119 13.39 1.23 6.39
CA GLY A 119 13.03 2.45 7.09
C GLY A 119 12.67 3.53 6.09
N GLY A 120 12.03 4.60 6.53
CA GLY A 120 11.49 5.61 5.64
C GLY A 120 10.08 5.94 6.03
N CYS A 121 9.15 6.00 5.10
CA CYS A 121 7.75 6.20 5.41
C CYS A 121 6.84 5.17 4.76
N ALA A 122 5.75 4.83 5.46
CA ALA A 122 4.64 4.05 4.92
C ALA A 122 3.35 4.85 5.06
N GLY A 123 2.42 4.69 4.11
CA GLY A 123 1.21 5.48 4.11
C GLY A 123 0.36 5.27 2.86
N PHE A 124 -0.47 6.27 2.55
CA PHE A 124 -1.34 6.22 1.38
C PHE A 124 -1.52 7.59 0.72
N LEU A 125 -1.90 7.54 -0.54
CA LEU A 125 -2.41 8.64 -1.35
C LEU A 125 -3.84 8.29 -1.79
N SER A 126 -4.79 9.18 -1.54
CA SER A 126 -6.14 9.11 -2.08
C SER A 126 -6.12 9.38 -3.59
N TYR A 127 -7.09 8.82 -4.34
CA TYR A 127 -7.30 9.15 -5.75
C TYR A 127 -7.33 10.67 -5.98
N ASP A 128 -7.92 11.42 -5.06
CA ASP A 128 -8.12 12.86 -5.21
C ASP A 128 -6.82 13.70 -5.20
N VAL A 129 -5.67 13.09 -4.86
CA VAL A 129 -4.32 13.70 -5.05
C VAL A 129 -4.07 14.06 -6.52
N ILE A 130 -4.70 13.34 -7.47
CA ILE A 130 -4.60 13.65 -8.90
C ILE A 130 -4.95 15.09 -9.23
N ARG A 131 -5.84 15.74 -8.46
CA ARG A 131 -6.21 17.15 -8.64
C ARG A 131 -5.06 18.12 -8.39
N SER A 132 -3.98 17.65 -7.77
CA SER A 132 -2.74 18.42 -7.60
C SER A 132 -1.74 18.22 -8.76
N ILE A 133 -1.95 17.17 -9.56
CA ILE A 133 -1.12 16.77 -10.71
C ILE A 133 -1.77 17.30 -12.01
N GLU A 134 -3.07 17.01 -12.20
CA GLU A 134 -3.84 17.34 -13.40
C GLU A 134 -5.01 18.29 -13.08
N GLN A 135 -5.43 19.09 -14.06
CA GLN A 135 -6.59 19.97 -13.93
C GLN A 135 -7.86 19.20 -14.27
N LEU A 136 -8.62 18.84 -13.24
CA LEU A 136 -9.89 18.13 -13.39
C LEU A 136 -11.06 18.99 -12.90
N PRO A 137 -12.28 18.81 -13.47
CA PRO A 137 -13.48 19.43 -12.95
C PRO A 137 -13.76 18.98 -11.51
N LYS A 138 -14.60 19.71 -10.79
CA LYS A 138 -15.07 19.36 -9.43
C LYS A 138 -16.58 19.26 -9.45
N MET A 139 -17.10 18.09 -9.78
CA MET A 139 -18.53 17.84 -9.92
C MET A 139 -19.05 16.87 -8.85
N ALA A 140 -18.26 15.85 -8.52
CA ALA A 140 -18.59 14.88 -7.49
C ALA A 140 -18.54 15.50 -6.08
N LYS A 141 -19.43 15.04 -5.20
CA LYS A 141 -19.45 15.51 -3.80
C LYS A 141 -18.30 14.92 -3.01
N ASP A 142 -17.57 15.76 -2.28
CA ASP A 142 -16.51 15.32 -1.39
C ASP A 142 -17.07 14.86 -0.03
N GLU A 143 -17.64 13.69 -0.01
CA GLU A 143 -18.19 13.03 1.18
C GLU A 143 -17.59 11.62 1.31
N PRO A 144 -17.17 11.22 2.50
CA PRO A 144 -17.22 11.88 3.81
C PRO A 144 -16.02 12.81 4.10
N GLY A 145 -15.33 13.30 3.09
CA GLY A 145 -14.18 14.20 3.27
C GLY A 145 -12.95 13.45 3.80
N PHE A 146 -12.55 12.37 3.14
CA PHE A 146 -11.34 11.63 3.47
C PHE A 146 -10.09 12.53 3.40
N LEU A 147 -9.02 12.14 4.12
CA LEU A 147 -7.70 12.68 3.88
C LEU A 147 -7.25 12.32 2.45
N ASP A 148 -6.53 13.25 1.80
CA ASP A 148 -5.94 12.96 0.50
C ASP A 148 -4.63 12.19 0.62
N TYR A 149 -3.92 12.38 1.73
CA TYR A 149 -2.68 11.65 1.99
C TYR A 149 -2.39 11.54 3.49
N MET A 150 -1.71 10.47 3.86
CA MET A 150 -1.11 10.28 5.18
C MET A 150 0.11 9.38 5.05
N TRP A 151 1.24 9.84 5.63
CA TRP A 151 2.51 9.13 5.67
C TRP A 151 3.07 9.09 7.07
N MET A 152 3.58 7.94 7.49
CA MET A 152 4.16 7.66 8.79
C MET A 152 5.66 7.43 8.64
N ARG A 153 6.51 8.30 9.19
CA ARG A 153 7.96 8.13 9.16
C ARG A 153 8.41 7.21 10.29
N MET A 154 9.17 6.18 9.94
CA MET A 154 9.58 5.10 10.81
C MET A 154 11.08 5.10 11.04
N GLU A 155 11.50 4.97 12.29
CA GLU A 155 12.87 4.63 12.64
C GLU A 155 13.02 3.13 12.94
N GLU A 156 11.96 2.44 13.32
CA GLU A 156 11.94 1.02 13.68
C GLU A 156 10.92 0.27 12.86
N ILE A 157 11.37 -0.79 12.18
CA ILE A 157 10.50 -1.68 11.38
C ILE A 157 10.89 -3.13 11.65
N TRP A 158 9.91 -3.97 11.96
CA TRP A 158 10.05 -5.42 11.91
C TRP A 158 9.79 -5.90 10.51
N ILE A 159 10.63 -6.81 10.02
CA ILE A 159 10.49 -7.36 8.67
C ILE A 159 10.57 -8.88 8.76
N TYR A 160 9.50 -9.55 8.39
CA TYR A 160 9.47 -11.00 8.33
C TYR A 160 9.75 -11.47 6.90
N ASP A 161 10.72 -12.39 6.74
CA ASP A 161 11.08 -13.00 5.45
C ASP A 161 10.43 -14.38 5.33
N HIS A 162 9.48 -14.49 4.41
CA HIS A 162 8.74 -15.74 4.15
C HIS A 162 9.61 -16.85 3.53
N THR A 163 10.78 -16.49 2.94
CA THR A 163 11.63 -17.46 2.24
C THR A 163 12.47 -18.28 3.20
N ASP A 164 13.03 -17.65 4.23
CA ASP A 164 13.94 -18.32 5.15
C ASP A 164 13.47 -18.30 6.61
N ASP A 165 12.20 -17.97 6.82
CA ASP A 165 11.52 -17.95 8.15
C ASP A 165 12.35 -17.19 9.18
N SER A 166 12.69 -15.95 8.84
CA SER A 166 13.52 -15.09 9.69
C SER A 166 12.88 -13.72 9.93
N ILE A 167 13.24 -13.13 11.08
CA ILE A 167 12.86 -11.77 11.43
C ILE A 167 14.05 -10.85 11.33
N TYR A 168 13.85 -9.70 10.67
CA TYR A 168 14.81 -8.61 10.73
C TYR A 168 14.26 -7.53 11.65
N CYS A 169 15.13 -7.01 12.51
CA CYS A 169 14.91 -5.78 13.26
C CYS A 169 15.74 -4.68 12.60
N SER A 170 15.06 -3.67 12.08
CA SER A 170 15.67 -2.52 11.42
C SER A 170 15.51 -1.29 12.29
N VAL A 171 16.63 -0.63 12.61
CA VAL A 171 16.67 0.61 13.37
C VAL A 171 17.43 1.66 12.58
N HIS A 172 16.78 2.76 12.23
CA HIS A 172 17.38 3.89 11.54
C HIS A 172 17.71 5.01 12.52
N VAL A 173 18.97 5.44 12.52
CA VAL A 173 19.48 6.43 13.47
C VAL A 173 19.91 7.69 12.73
N PRO A 174 19.28 8.85 13.02
CA PRO A 174 19.72 10.12 12.48
C PRO A 174 21.08 10.52 13.06
N LEU A 175 21.97 11.04 12.19
CA LEU A 175 23.26 11.59 12.59
C LEU A 175 23.11 13.09 12.88
N PRO A 176 23.22 13.57 14.12
CA PRO A 176 22.89 14.95 14.50
C PRO A 176 23.64 16.02 13.70
N TRP A 177 24.88 15.74 13.30
CA TRP A 177 25.71 16.69 12.52
C TRP A 177 25.35 16.76 11.03
N ALA A 178 24.50 15.87 10.52
CA ALA A 178 24.07 15.87 9.13
C ALA A 178 22.81 16.73 8.91
N PHE A 179 22.07 17.02 9.98
CA PHE A 179 20.93 17.95 9.96
C PHE A 179 21.46 19.34 10.37
N GLY A 180 21.30 20.34 9.51
CA GLY A 180 21.79 21.69 9.78
C GLY A 180 21.26 22.20 11.12
N THR A 181 22.14 22.73 11.98
CA THR A 181 21.73 23.52 13.14
C THR A 181 20.98 24.74 12.62
N GLY A 182 19.72 24.92 13.02
CA GLY A 182 18.75 25.86 12.49
C GLY A 182 19.12 27.36 12.64
N GLU A 183 20.18 27.82 11.97
CA GLU A 183 20.41 29.20 11.58
C GLU A 183 20.75 29.21 10.08
N VAL A 184 19.71 29.16 9.26
CA VAL A 184 19.86 29.45 7.82
C VAL A 184 19.93 30.95 7.69
N SER A 185 21.15 31.50 7.59
CA SER A 185 21.32 32.83 7.03
C SER A 185 20.82 32.84 5.59
N GLU A 186 19.95 33.77 5.25
CA GLU A 186 19.31 33.93 3.91
C GLU A 186 20.32 34.03 2.74
N GLU A 187 21.60 34.16 2.99
CA GLU A 187 22.66 34.23 1.97
C GLU A 187 23.04 32.89 1.32
N LYS A 188 22.71 31.73 1.93
CA LYS A 188 22.99 30.38 1.35
C LYS A 188 21.89 29.84 0.43
N ALA A 189 20.70 30.40 0.45
CA ALA A 189 19.60 29.99 -0.42
C ALA A 189 19.74 30.47 -1.88
N ALA A 190 20.64 31.40 -2.16
CA ALA A 190 20.82 31.97 -3.49
C ALA A 190 21.95 31.34 -4.33
N SER A 191 22.78 30.49 -3.76
CA SER A 191 23.81 29.76 -4.52
C SER A 191 23.45 28.30 -4.61
N GLY A 192 22.97 27.85 -5.77
CA GLY A 192 22.75 26.44 -6.13
C GLY A 192 24.07 25.67 -6.23
N ALA A 193 24.84 25.63 -5.14
CA ALA A 193 26.05 24.83 -5.05
C ALA A 193 25.65 23.41 -4.65
N SER A 194 25.69 22.49 -5.61
CA SER A 194 25.77 21.07 -5.36
C SER A 194 26.86 20.81 -4.33
N VAL A 195 26.51 20.12 -3.24
CA VAL A 195 27.50 19.62 -2.28
C VAL A 195 28.40 18.65 -3.04
N ASP A 196 29.63 19.11 -3.27
CA ASP A 196 30.66 18.32 -3.96
C ASP A 196 30.96 17.05 -3.15
N ALA A 197 30.46 15.91 -3.62
CA ALA A 197 30.59 14.59 -3.00
C ALA A 197 32.05 14.05 -2.99
N SER A 198 33.03 14.87 -3.38
CA SER A 198 34.43 14.46 -3.57
C SER A 198 35.34 14.67 -2.36
N ARG A 199 34.83 15.11 -1.19
CA ARG A 199 35.64 15.22 0.04
C ARG A 199 35.09 14.29 1.10
N GLY A 200 35.63 13.07 1.18
CA GLY A 200 35.51 12.21 2.35
C GLY A 200 35.89 13.00 3.60
N SER A 201 34.91 13.43 4.38
CA SER A 201 35.15 14.20 5.60
C SER A 201 35.73 13.29 6.67
N VAL A 202 36.87 13.67 7.25
CA VAL A 202 37.41 12.99 8.44
C VAL A 202 36.47 13.34 9.59
N LEU A 203 35.89 12.32 10.23
CA LEU A 203 35.08 12.53 11.44
C LEU A 203 35.97 13.10 12.55
N SER A 204 35.48 14.04 13.32
CA SER A 204 36.16 14.47 14.54
C SER A 204 36.13 13.38 15.60
N THR A 205 37.04 13.42 16.56
CA THR A 205 37.06 12.45 17.67
C THR A 205 35.74 12.42 18.44
N ASP A 206 35.08 13.58 18.60
CA ASP A 206 33.78 13.67 19.27
C ASP A 206 32.67 13.02 18.43
N GLN A 207 32.70 13.18 17.09
CA GLN A 207 31.78 12.50 16.19
C GLN A 207 31.99 10.98 16.18
N GLU A 208 33.24 10.52 16.19
CA GLU A 208 33.51 9.08 16.27
C GLU A 208 33.03 8.46 17.59
N LYS A 209 33.21 9.15 18.70
CA LYS A 209 32.70 8.71 20.00
C LYS A 209 31.18 8.69 20.04
N LEU A 210 30.54 9.75 19.54
CA LEU A 210 29.08 9.82 19.46
C LEU A 210 28.51 8.75 18.51
N LEU A 211 29.19 8.47 17.39
CA LEU A 211 28.80 7.41 16.47
C LEU A 211 28.81 6.03 17.13
N GLN A 212 29.83 5.74 17.94
CA GLN A 212 29.89 4.52 18.75
C GLN A 212 28.70 4.43 19.72
N GLU A 213 28.42 5.51 20.46
CA GLU A 213 27.30 5.56 21.41
C GLU A 213 25.94 5.38 20.71
N LEU A 214 25.78 5.95 19.52
CA LEU A 214 24.57 5.80 18.69
C LEU A 214 24.42 4.35 18.20
N TYR A 215 25.53 3.73 17.77
CA TYR A 215 25.56 2.34 17.34
C TYR A 215 25.18 1.39 18.50
N ASP A 216 25.78 1.57 19.69
CA ASP A 216 25.48 0.73 20.85
C ASP A 216 23.99 0.85 21.25
N ARG A 217 23.41 2.05 21.17
CA ARG A 217 21.98 2.26 21.40
C ARG A 217 21.12 1.57 20.34
N ALA A 218 21.53 1.58 19.06
CA ALA A 218 20.80 0.90 18.00
C ALA A 218 20.80 -0.62 18.19
N VAL A 219 21.90 -1.20 18.66
CA VAL A 219 21.99 -2.62 19.05
C VAL A 219 20.95 -2.95 20.11
N VAL A 220 20.92 -2.18 21.20
CA VAL A 220 19.96 -2.39 22.31
C VAL A 220 18.52 -2.21 21.84
N ARG A 221 18.25 -1.23 20.97
CA ARG A 221 16.91 -1.04 20.37
C ARG A 221 16.47 -2.27 19.56
N ALA A 222 17.35 -2.80 18.70
CA ALA A 222 17.05 -3.98 17.89
C ALA A 222 16.83 -5.26 18.74
N GLU A 223 17.63 -5.45 19.82
CA GLU A 223 17.39 -6.54 20.78
C GLU A 223 16.04 -6.38 21.50
N SER A 224 15.70 -5.16 21.89
CA SER A 224 14.38 -4.85 22.46
C SER A 224 13.24 -5.13 21.48
N MET A 225 13.43 -4.83 20.18
CA MET A 225 12.46 -5.15 19.14
C MET A 225 12.23 -6.66 19.02
N LEU A 226 13.29 -7.48 19.03
CA LEU A 226 13.15 -8.95 19.03
C LEU A 226 12.41 -9.44 20.28
N PHE A 227 12.74 -8.89 21.45
CA PHE A 227 12.06 -9.24 22.69
C PHE A 227 10.55 -8.88 22.62
N GLN A 228 10.20 -7.70 22.11
CA GLN A 228 8.82 -7.28 21.92
C GLN A 228 8.09 -8.19 20.92
N TRP A 229 8.73 -8.56 19.80
CA TRP A 229 8.17 -9.52 18.85
C TRP A 229 7.80 -10.83 19.52
N ASN A 230 8.73 -11.38 20.31
CA ASN A 230 8.52 -12.62 21.07
C ASN A 230 7.45 -12.48 22.17
N GLN A 231 7.28 -11.30 22.76
CA GLN A 231 6.18 -11.05 23.70
C GLN A 231 4.82 -10.98 22.98
N MET A 232 4.75 -10.38 21.81
CA MET A 232 3.50 -10.26 21.03
C MET A 232 3.09 -11.59 20.42
N PHE A 233 4.07 -12.38 19.91
CA PHE A 233 3.81 -13.53 19.06
C PHE A 233 4.49 -14.84 19.52
N GLY A 234 5.35 -14.78 20.53
CA GLY A 234 5.96 -15.95 21.13
C GLY A 234 4.94 -16.71 21.98
N THR A 235 4.64 -17.95 21.61
CA THR A 235 3.82 -18.78 22.49
C THR A 235 4.56 -19.04 23.80
N VAL A 236 3.92 -18.71 24.92
CA VAL A 236 4.33 -19.23 26.24
C VAL A 236 4.32 -20.76 26.13
N VAL A 237 5.50 -21.38 26.26
CA VAL A 237 5.62 -22.83 26.30
C VAL A 237 4.98 -23.30 27.62
N GLY A 238 3.72 -23.64 27.56
CA GLY A 238 2.94 -24.27 28.63
C GLY A 238 2.10 -25.39 28.04
N ASN A 239 2.55 -26.60 28.28
CA ASN A 239 1.80 -27.86 28.17
C ASN A 239 0.62 -27.90 27.17
N GLY A 240 0.88 -28.25 25.91
CA GLY A 240 -0.06 -29.03 25.08
C GLY A 240 -1.38 -28.39 24.65
N SER A 241 -1.65 -27.14 24.94
CA SER A 241 -2.81 -26.41 24.41
C SER A 241 -2.41 -25.60 23.18
N GLU A 242 -3.18 -25.74 22.11
CA GLU A 242 -3.14 -24.82 20.97
C GLU A 242 -3.22 -23.39 21.51
N SER A 243 -2.47 -22.44 20.90
CA SER A 243 -2.58 -21.05 21.31
C SER A 243 -3.99 -20.55 21.04
N GLU A 244 -4.48 -19.61 21.87
CA GLU A 244 -5.79 -19.00 21.68
C GLU A 244 -5.96 -18.47 20.24
N ASP A 245 -4.90 -17.88 19.67
CA ASP A 245 -4.89 -17.39 18.29
C ASP A 245 -5.01 -18.51 17.25
N GLU A 246 -4.43 -19.69 17.49
CA GLU A 246 -4.54 -20.83 16.59
C GLU A 246 -5.96 -21.40 16.58
N HIS A 247 -6.57 -21.51 17.77
CA HIS A 247 -7.97 -21.93 17.89
C HIS A 247 -8.93 -20.95 17.19
N VAL A 248 -8.80 -19.65 17.45
CA VAL A 248 -9.60 -18.60 16.80
C VAL A 248 -9.43 -18.64 15.28
N ARG A 249 -8.20 -18.83 14.78
CA ARG A 249 -7.94 -18.92 13.33
C ARG A 249 -8.57 -20.16 12.72
N GLN A 250 -8.52 -21.30 13.39
CA GLN A 250 -9.16 -22.53 12.92
C GLN A 250 -10.68 -22.39 12.86
N GLU A 251 -11.29 -21.78 13.87
CA GLU A 251 -12.73 -21.48 13.87
C GLU A 251 -13.11 -20.52 12.73
N ARG A 252 -12.34 -19.45 12.54
CA ARG A 252 -12.54 -18.51 11.42
C ARG A 252 -12.39 -19.20 10.07
N TRP A 253 -11.39 -20.06 9.91
CA TRP A 253 -11.19 -20.83 8.69
C TRP A 253 -12.35 -21.77 8.39
N LYS A 254 -12.87 -22.46 9.40
CA LYS A 254 -14.05 -23.32 9.27
C LYS A 254 -15.27 -22.51 8.85
N LYS A 255 -15.52 -21.40 9.51
CA LYS A 255 -16.62 -20.48 9.17
C LYS A 255 -16.47 -19.91 7.76
N ALA A 256 -15.25 -19.56 7.34
CA ALA A 256 -14.96 -19.09 5.98
C ALA A 256 -15.33 -20.13 4.90
N GLN A 257 -15.11 -21.41 5.16
CA GLN A 257 -15.50 -22.51 4.25
C GLN A 257 -17.03 -22.64 4.15
N GLU A 258 -17.76 -22.42 5.24
CA GLU A 258 -19.23 -22.46 5.26
C GLU A 258 -19.85 -21.28 4.50
N LEU A 259 -19.20 -20.12 4.49
CA LEU A 259 -19.62 -18.89 3.79
C LEU A 259 -19.40 -18.93 2.26
N SER A 260 -18.83 -19.98 1.72
CA SER A 260 -18.60 -20.14 0.28
C SER A 260 -19.88 -20.25 -0.56
N GLY A 261 -21.07 -20.07 0.04
CA GLY A 261 -22.39 -20.04 -0.59
C GLY A 261 -22.91 -18.61 -0.84
N PRO A 262 -23.93 -18.46 -1.70
CA PRO A 262 -24.43 -17.14 -2.15
C PRO A 262 -25.33 -16.41 -1.15
N ASN A 263 -25.37 -16.78 0.11
CA ASN A 263 -26.31 -16.22 1.11
C ASN A 263 -25.80 -14.89 1.64
N VAL A 264 -26.21 -13.80 1.00
CA VAL A 264 -25.78 -12.43 1.37
C VAL A 264 -27.00 -11.57 1.67
N GLU A 265 -27.67 -11.83 2.78
CA GLU A 265 -28.74 -10.97 3.31
C GLU A 265 -28.24 -9.58 3.77
N ILE A 266 -26.92 -9.38 3.84
CA ILE A 266 -26.32 -8.11 4.31
C ILE A 266 -26.29 -7.04 3.23
N TRP A 267 -26.47 -7.37 1.97
CA TRP A 267 -26.59 -6.36 0.94
C TRP A 267 -27.65 -5.29 1.27
N ASP A 268 -28.74 -5.69 1.94
CA ASP A 268 -29.85 -4.82 2.31
C ASP A 268 -29.52 -3.83 3.44
N ARG A 269 -28.41 -4.04 4.17
CA ARG A 269 -27.96 -3.15 5.25
C ARG A 269 -26.93 -2.11 4.79
N LEU A 270 -26.41 -2.26 3.57
CA LEU A 270 -25.43 -1.35 3.01
C LEU A 270 -26.15 -0.21 2.28
N GLU A 271 -25.93 1.01 2.71
CA GLU A 271 -26.36 2.20 1.97
C GLU A 271 -25.52 2.35 0.70
N ILE A 272 -26.14 2.78 -0.38
CA ILE A 272 -25.51 2.90 -1.70
C ILE A 272 -25.57 4.36 -2.14
N ASP A 273 -24.41 4.92 -2.49
CA ASP A 273 -24.34 6.29 -3.01
C ASP A 273 -24.76 6.39 -4.49
N PHE A 274 -24.81 5.26 -5.21
CA PHE A 274 -25.10 5.19 -6.64
C PHE A 274 -26.11 4.07 -6.91
N THR A 275 -27.38 4.43 -7.16
CA THR A 275 -28.44 3.42 -7.41
C THR A 275 -28.16 2.61 -8.66
N GLN A 276 -28.75 1.42 -8.79
CA GLN A 276 -28.60 0.57 -9.96
C GLN A 276 -29.00 1.31 -11.25
N GLU A 277 -30.17 1.96 -11.24
CA GLU A 277 -30.70 2.67 -12.42
C GLU A 277 -29.77 3.82 -12.85
N ALA A 278 -29.23 4.59 -11.88
CA ALA A 278 -28.31 5.67 -12.17
C ALA A 278 -26.96 5.13 -12.68
N PHE A 279 -26.44 4.03 -12.10
CA PHE A 279 -25.23 3.37 -12.57
C PHE A 279 -25.38 2.84 -14.00
N GLU A 280 -26.49 2.15 -14.30
CA GLU A 280 -26.78 1.67 -15.65
C GLU A 280 -26.91 2.82 -16.65
N GLN A 281 -27.48 3.96 -16.25
CA GLN A 281 -27.55 5.14 -17.12
C GLN A 281 -26.16 5.73 -17.35
N ALA A 282 -25.29 5.77 -16.34
CA ALA A 282 -23.90 6.20 -16.48
C ALA A 282 -23.11 5.29 -17.44
N VAL A 283 -23.33 3.96 -17.39
CA VAL A 283 -22.76 3.02 -18.36
C VAL A 283 -23.17 3.40 -19.79
N ARG A 284 -24.44 3.70 -20.03
CA ARG A 284 -24.93 4.12 -21.37
C ARG A 284 -24.30 5.44 -21.81
N SER A 285 -24.11 6.38 -20.89
CA SER A 285 -23.42 7.65 -21.17
C SER A 285 -21.96 7.42 -21.57
N ILE A 286 -21.25 6.53 -20.88
CA ILE A 286 -19.87 6.13 -21.23
C ILE A 286 -19.83 5.49 -22.63
N GLN A 287 -20.78 4.61 -22.95
CA GLN A 287 -20.86 4.01 -24.28
C GLN A 287 -21.06 5.06 -25.38
N GLU A 288 -21.77 6.16 -25.07
CA GLU A 288 -21.91 7.26 -26.03
C GLU A 288 -20.59 8.03 -26.20
N TYR A 289 -19.83 8.30 -25.12
CA TYR A 289 -18.49 8.87 -25.23
C TYR A 289 -17.54 7.98 -26.04
N ILE A 290 -17.64 6.66 -25.89
CA ILE A 290 -16.86 5.71 -26.69
C ILE A 290 -17.26 5.78 -28.18
N ARG A 291 -18.55 5.86 -28.51
CA ARG A 291 -19.04 5.99 -29.91
C ARG A 291 -18.59 7.28 -30.56
N GLN A 292 -18.47 8.36 -29.79
CA GLN A 292 -17.97 9.66 -30.25
C GLN A 292 -16.47 9.68 -30.42
N GLY A 293 -15.75 8.66 -29.92
CA GLY A 293 -14.30 8.54 -30.03
C GLY A 293 -13.54 9.30 -28.93
N ASP A 294 -14.22 9.73 -27.86
CA ASP A 294 -13.60 10.45 -26.74
C ASP A 294 -12.69 9.53 -25.92
N VAL A 295 -13.13 8.28 -25.68
CA VAL A 295 -12.44 7.28 -24.86
C VAL A 295 -12.60 5.88 -25.43
N PHE A 296 -11.73 4.95 -25.03
CA PHE A 296 -11.83 3.52 -25.36
C PHE A 296 -12.46 2.71 -24.25
N GLN A 297 -12.16 3.06 -23.00
CA GLN A 297 -12.62 2.40 -21.79
C GLN A 297 -12.67 3.40 -20.64
N VAL A 298 -13.66 3.29 -19.76
CA VAL A 298 -13.77 4.04 -18.51
C VAL A 298 -14.06 3.08 -17.38
N ASN A 299 -13.28 3.14 -16.29
CA ASN A 299 -13.58 2.39 -15.07
C ASN A 299 -14.62 3.17 -14.24
N LEU A 300 -15.87 2.73 -14.23
CA LEU A 300 -16.96 3.33 -13.47
C LEU A 300 -17.12 2.60 -12.13
N SER A 301 -17.22 3.34 -11.03
CA SER A 301 -17.33 2.76 -9.69
C SER A 301 -18.60 3.15 -8.95
N LEU A 302 -18.93 2.34 -7.95
CA LEU A 302 -19.98 2.64 -7.00
C LEU A 302 -19.50 2.38 -5.58
N ARG A 303 -19.93 3.22 -4.65
CA ARG A 303 -19.58 3.15 -3.22
C ARG A 303 -20.77 2.70 -2.39
N ARG A 304 -20.47 1.88 -1.39
CA ARG A 304 -21.38 1.47 -0.32
C ARG A 304 -20.79 1.81 1.02
N HIS A 305 -21.65 2.06 1.99
CA HIS A 305 -21.21 2.35 3.35
C HIS A 305 -22.18 1.80 4.40
N LEU A 306 -21.67 1.63 5.62
CA LEU A 306 -22.47 1.25 6.79
C LEU A 306 -21.76 1.66 8.08
N GLN A 307 -22.55 1.87 9.14
CA GLN A 307 -22.02 2.04 10.50
C GLN A 307 -21.42 0.73 10.98
N LEU A 308 -20.16 0.76 11.46
CA LEU A 308 -19.46 -0.39 12.01
C LEU A 308 -19.63 -0.50 13.53
N HIS A 309 -19.68 -1.74 14.01
CA HIS A 309 -19.53 -2.10 15.42
C HIS A 309 -18.26 -2.90 15.66
N ALA A 310 -17.78 -3.63 14.64
CA ALA A 310 -16.54 -4.38 14.66
C ALA A 310 -15.32 -3.46 14.55
N ASP A 311 -14.22 -3.86 15.19
CA ASP A 311 -12.92 -3.21 15.02
C ASP A 311 -12.41 -3.41 13.57
N PRO A 312 -11.98 -2.36 12.86
CA PRO A 312 -11.40 -2.48 11.52
C PRO A 312 -10.23 -3.46 11.43
N ALA A 313 -9.45 -3.62 12.50
CA ALA A 313 -8.37 -4.61 12.57
C ALA A 313 -8.89 -6.04 12.51
N ASP A 314 -10.05 -6.34 13.11
CA ASP A 314 -10.67 -7.67 13.01
C ASP A 314 -11.20 -7.95 11.61
N ILE A 315 -11.70 -6.92 10.91
CA ILE A 315 -12.09 -7.06 9.50
C ILE A 315 -10.88 -7.39 8.63
N TYR A 316 -9.72 -6.78 8.91
CA TYR A 316 -8.47 -7.13 8.23
C TYR A 316 -8.05 -8.58 8.48
N GLU A 317 -8.16 -9.08 9.71
CA GLU A 317 -7.87 -10.49 10.04
C GLU A 317 -8.76 -11.46 9.22
N TRP A 318 -10.03 -11.12 9.01
CA TRP A 318 -10.91 -11.90 8.15
C TRP A 318 -10.49 -11.83 6.68
N LEU A 319 -10.05 -10.65 6.19
CA LEU A 319 -9.54 -10.50 4.82
C LEU A 319 -8.31 -11.37 4.57
N ARG A 320 -7.40 -11.51 5.54
CA ARG A 320 -6.23 -12.39 5.46
C ARG A 320 -6.61 -13.86 5.22
N ILE A 321 -7.79 -14.26 5.68
CA ILE A 321 -8.32 -15.63 5.52
C ILE A 321 -9.09 -15.76 4.20
N LEU A 322 -10.00 -14.83 3.92
CA LEU A 322 -10.96 -14.91 2.82
C LEU A 322 -10.37 -14.53 1.47
N ASN A 323 -9.44 -13.58 1.45
CA ASN A 323 -8.89 -13.00 0.22
C ASN A 323 -7.40 -12.68 0.34
N PRO A 324 -6.53 -13.69 0.62
CA PRO A 324 -5.08 -13.45 0.64
C PRO A 324 -4.61 -12.94 -0.72
N SER A 325 -3.91 -11.81 -0.73
CA SER A 325 -3.51 -11.06 -1.93
C SER A 325 -2.06 -10.59 -1.82
N PRO A 326 -1.36 -10.31 -2.95
CA PRO A 326 0.06 -9.96 -2.94
C PRO A 326 0.41 -8.67 -2.18
N TYR A 327 -0.48 -7.68 -2.19
CA TYR A 327 -0.24 -6.34 -1.63
C TYR A 327 -1.27 -6.00 -0.56
N MET A 328 -1.42 -6.87 0.43
CA MET A 328 -2.30 -6.63 1.57
C MET A 328 -1.73 -5.59 2.53
N GLY A 329 -2.59 -4.95 3.29
CA GLY A 329 -2.13 -4.05 4.36
C GLY A 329 -3.26 -3.57 5.24
N TYR A 330 -2.88 -3.27 6.47
CA TYR A 330 -3.72 -2.54 7.41
C TYR A 330 -2.98 -1.29 7.86
N LEU A 331 -3.66 -0.18 7.80
CA LEU A 331 -3.16 1.12 8.24
C LEU A 331 -4.16 1.71 9.23
N SER A 332 -3.66 2.11 10.40
CA SER A 332 -4.45 2.69 11.48
C SER A 332 -3.99 4.09 11.82
N SER A 333 -4.94 4.97 12.05
CA SER A 333 -4.74 6.32 12.60
C SER A 333 -5.97 6.76 13.38
N PRO A 334 -5.89 7.83 14.18
CA PRO A 334 -7.06 8.37 14.88
C PRO A 334 -8.21 8.70 13.92
N GLY A 335 -9.35 8.03 14.09
CA GLY A 335 -10.56 8.25 13.29
C GLY A 335 -10.51 7.76 11.84
N PHE A 336 -9.41 7.11 11.40
CA PHE A 336 -9.30 6.59 10.03
C PHE A 336 -8.49 5.30 9.98
N SER A 337 -8.95 4.32 9.19
CA SER A 337 -8.22 3.08 8.92
C SER A 337 -8.45 2.58 7.50
N LEU A 338 -7.48 1.84 6.96
CA LEU A 338 -7.59 1.09 5.72
C LEU A 338 -7.32 -0.39 5.99
N ALA A 339 -8.28 -1.25 5.65
CA ALA A 339 -8.09 -2.72 5.63
C ALA A 339 -8.12 -3.20 4.17
N SER A 340 -6.94 -3.47 3.63
CA SER A 340 -6.71 -3.69 2.20
C SER A 340 -6.35 -5.13 1.88
N GLY A 341 -7.05 -5.71 0.90
CA GLY A 341 -6.71 -6.97 0.22
C GLY A 341 -6.34 -6.73 -1.25
N SER A 342 -5.55 -5.70 -1.54
CA SER A 342 -5.19 -5.35 -2.91
C SER A 342 -4.35 -6.42 -3.60
N PRO A 343 -4.71 -6.81 -4.84
CA PRO A 343 -3.92 -7.75 -5.63
C PRO A 343 -2.92 -7.05 -6.57
N GLU A 344 -2.93 -5.72 -6.69
CA GLU A 344 -2.34 -5.02 -7.83
C GLU A 344 -1.28 -4.00 -7.41
N LEU A 345 -0.12 -4.07 -8.07
CA LEU A 345 0.95 -3.09 -7.96
C LEU A 345 0.60 -1.86 -8.81
N LEU A 346 0.74 -0.65 -8.25
CA LEU A 346 0.75 0.58 -9.04
C LEU A 346 2.13 0.77 -9.69
N VAL A 347 3.16 0.89 -8.85
CA VAL A 347 4.51 1.14 -9.31
C VAL A 347 5.53 0.74 -8.24
N LYS A 348 6.67 0.22 -8.67
CA LYS A 348 7.86 -0.05 -7.84
C LYS A 348 9.05 0.70 -8.40
N LEU A 349 9.87 1.27 -7.52
CA LEU A 349 11.17 1.84 -7.82
C LEU A 349 12.23 1.10 -7.00
N ASP A 350 13.18 0.47 -7.68
CA ASP A 350 14.32 -0.23 -7.08
C ASP A 350 15.62 0.31 -7.69
N GLY A 351 16.27 1.21 -6.99
CA GLY A 351 17.39 1.99 -7.48
C GLY A 351 16.97 2.95 -8.58
N ASP A 352 17.43 2.67 -9.79
CA ASP A 352 17.09 3.41 -10.99
C ASP A 352 16.04 2.69 -11.86
N VAL A 353 15.61 1.48 -11.46
CA VAL A 353 14.63 0.70 -12.22
C VAL A 353 13.23 0.98 -11.69
N VAL A 354 12.40 1.55 -12.55
CA VAL A 354 10.95 1.69 -12.32
C VAL A 354 10.22 0.56 -13.03
N SER A 355 9.24 -0.03 -12.36
CA SER A 355 8.44 -1.11 -12.91
C SER A 355 6.96 -0.99 -12.54
N ALA A 356 6.09 -1.46 -13.45
CA ALA A 356 4.66 -1.66 -13.25
C ALA A 356 4.27 -3.05 -13.73
N ARG A 357 3.19 -3.61 -13.14
CA ARG A 357 2.77 -4.97 -13.45
C ARG A 357 1.27 -5.03 -13.73
N PRO A 358 0.84 -4.59 -14.93
CA PRO A 358 -0.57 -4.59 -15.31
C PRO A 358 -1.13 -6.01 -15.35
N ILE A 359 -2.33 -6.15 -14.80
CA ILE A 359 -3.10 -7.39 -14.74
C ILE A 359 -4.38 -7.19 -15.54
N ALA A 360 -4.65 -8.10 -16.50
CA ALA A 360 -5.92 -8.14 -17.23
C ALA A 360 -6.33 -9.58 -17.49
N GLY A 361 -7.61 -9.78 -17.77
CA GLY A 361 -8.15 -11.10 -18.00
C GLY A 361 -8.14 -11.97 -16.74
N THR A 362 -9.23 -12.66 -16.50
CA THR A 362 -9.35 -13.54 -15.33
C THR A 362 -10.10 -14.80 -15.72
N ARG A 363 -9.58 -15.95 -15.33
CA ARG A 363 -10.30 -17.22 -15.37
C ARG A 363 -10.23 -17.89 -13.99
N ARG A 364 -11.25 -18.67 -13.66
CA ARG A 364 -11.22 -19.52 -12.48
C ARG A 364 -10.17 -20.62 -12.62
N ARG A 365 -9.70 -21.15 -11.52
CA ARG A 365 -8.89 -22.37 -11.51
C ARG A 365 -9.74 -23.56 -11.93
N GLY A 366 -9.14 -24.51 -12.62
CA GLY A 366 -9.73 -25.80 -12.91
C GLY A 366 -9.83 -26.68 -11.66
N SER A 367 -10.78 -27.61 -11.64
CA SER A 367 -10.94 -28.61 -10.57
C SER A 367 -9.88 -29.74 -10.65
N ASN A 368 -9.20 -29.84 -11.77
CA ASN A 368 -8.11 -30.78 -12.05
C ASN A 368 -7.11 -30.16 -13.03
N PRO A 369 -5.90 -30.75 -13.22
CA PRO A 369 -4.87 -30.19 -14.09
C PRO A 369 -5.28 -30.00 -15.55
N GLU A 370 -6.13 -30.89 -16.08
CA GLU A 370 -6.61 -30.83 -17.46
C GLU A 370 -7.58 -29.65 -17.64
N GLU A 371 -8.50 -29.44 -16.73
CA GLU A 371 -9.40 -28.29 -16.73
C GLU A 371 -8.64 -26.98 -16.50
N ASP A 372 -7.62 -26.99 -15.62
CA ASP A 372 -6.76 -25.81 -15.36
C ASP A 372 -6.02 -25.39 -16.64
N ALA A 373 -5.46 -26.35 -17.37
CA ALA A 373 -4.81 -26.11 -18.66
C ALA A 373 -5.80 -25.62 -19.74
N ALA A 374 -7.04 -26.11 -19.73
CA ALA A 374 -8.08 -25.61 -20.65
C ALA A 374 -8.46 -24.15 -20.36
N MET A 375 -8.61 -23.77 -19.08
CA MET A 375 -8.88 -22.38 -18.67
C MET A 375 -7.74 -21.44 -19.07
N GLU A 376 -6.50 -21.89 -18.92
CA GLU A 376 -5.31 -21.13 -19.37
C GLU A 376 -5.32 -20.95 -20.88
N ALA A 377 -5.56 -22.01 -21.65
CA ALA A 377 -5.63 -21.96 -23.11
C ALA A 377 -6.76 -21.03 -23.58
N GLU A 378 -7.92 -21.04 -22.89
CA GLU A 378 -9.02 -20.13 -23.17
C GLU A 378 -8.61 -18.67 -22.91
N LEU A 379 -7.93 -18.40 -21.77
CA LEU A 379 -7.47 -17.06 -21.43
C LEU A 379 -6.49 -16.51 -22.47
N LEU A 380 -5.48 -17.31 -22.83
CA LEU A 380 -4.47 -16.95 -23.83
C LEU A 380 -5.04 -16.84 -25.25
N GLY A 381 -6.07 -17.62 -25.56
CA GLY A 381 -6.75 -17.64 -26.88
C GLY A 381 -7.78 -16.52 -27.06
N SER A 382 -8.18 -15.82 -26.00
CA SER A 382 -9.19 -14.76 -26.07
C SER A 382 -8.64 -13.50 -26.72
N GLU A 383 -9.09 -13.17 -27.94
CA GLU A 383 -8.70 -11.94 -28.63
C GLU A 383 -9.09 -10.68 -27.84
N LYS A 384 -10.26 -10.70 -27.19
CA LYS A 384 -10.74 -9.59 -26.36
C LYS A 384 -9.80 -9.33 -25.19
N GLU A 385 -9.51 -10.36 -24.38
CA GLU A 385 -8.64 -10.25 -23.21
C GLU A 385 -7.24 -9.79 -23.59
N ARG A 386 -6.71 -10.31 -24.70
CA ARG A 386 -5.40 -9.91 -25.22
C ARG A 386 -5.38 -8.46 -25.71
N ALA A 387 -6.41 -8.02 -26.42
CA ALA A 387 -6.52 -6.63 -26.89
C ALA A 387 -6.61 -5.65 -25.70
N GLU A 388 -7.42 -5.95 -24.70
CA GLU A 388 -7.52 -5.18 -23.46
C GLU A 388 -6.18 -5.14 -22.74
N HIS A 389 -5.50 -6.27 -22.63
CA HIS A 389 -4.20 -6.35 -21.96
C HIS A 389 -3.11 -5.53 -22.68
N ILE A 390 -3.05 -5.57 -24.01
CA ILE A 390 -2.12 -4.73 -24.80
C ILE A 390 -2.38 -3.24 -24.55
N MET A 391 -3.65 -2.84 -24.48
CA MET A 391 -4.01 -1.45 -24.19
C MET A 391 -3.47 -1.01 -22.82
N LEU A 392 -3.58 -1.87 -21.80
CA LEU A 392 -3.06 -1.59 -20.46
C LEU A 392 -1.53 -1.55 -20.45
N VAL A 393 -0.86 -2.48 -21.12
CA VAL A 393 0.61 -2.46 -21.27
C VAL A 393 1.08 -1.17 -21.94
N ASP A 394 0.42 -0.72 -23.00
CA ASP A 394 0.77 0.53 -23.68
C ASP A 394 0.55 1.75 -22.79
N LEU A 395 -0.48 1.74 -21.96
CA LEU A 395 -0.75 2.80 -20.99
C LEU A 395 0.35 2.88 -19.94
N GLU A 396 0.76 1.75 -19.35
CA GLU A 396 1.87 1.68 -18.39
C GLU A 396 3.22 2.05 -19.03
N ARG A 397 3.46 1.65 -20.28
CA ARG A 397 4.64 2.08 -21.04
C ARG A 397 4.68 3.59 -21.26
N ASN A 398 3.52 4.21 -21.52
CA ASN A 398 3.41 5.66 -21.66
C ASN A 398 3.67 6.37 -20.33
N ASP A 399 3.11 5.88 -19.22
CA ASP A 399 3.30 6.45 -17.89
C ASP A 399 4.77 6.38 -17.44
N ILE A 400 5.40 5.20 -17.54
CA ILE A 400 6.83 5.02 -17.26
C ILE A 400 7.68 5.86 -18.23
N GLY A 401 7.27 5.95 -19.50
CA GLY A 401 7.98 6.74 -20.52
C GLY A 401 8.10 8.22 -20.21
N ARG A 402 7.22 8.76 -19.39
CA ARG A 402 7.26 10.19 -18.97
C ARG A 402 8.45 10.52 -18.07
N ILE A 403 9.00 9.53 -17.35
CA ILE A 403 10.08 9.72 -16.37
C ILE A 403 11.31 8.86 -16.65
N ALA A 404 11.22 7.94 -17.57
CA ALA A 404 12.34 7.06 -17.91
C ALA A 404 13.33 7.74 -18.85
N ALA A 405 14.60 7.34 -18.75
CA ALA A 405 15.62 7.70 -19.71
C ALA A 405 15.25 7.16 -21.10
N TYR A 406 15.51 7.94 -22.14
CA TYR A 406 15.14 7.61 -23.50
C TYR A 406 15.68 6.23 -23.94
N GLY A 407 14.81 5.41 -24.53
CA GLY A 407 15.16 4.08 -25.04
C GLY A 407 15.29 2.98 -23.99
N THR A 408 14.97 3.25 -22.71
CA THR A 408 15.08 2.25 -21.63
C THR A 408 13.78 1.52 -21.31
N VAL A 409 12.63 2.02 -21.76
CA VAL A 409 11.33 1.38 -21.52
C VAL A 409 11.20 0.12 -22.37
N HIS A 410 10.94 -1.00 -21.70
CA HIS A 410 10.79 -2.32 -22.33
C HIS A 410 9.79 -3.19 -21.56
N VAL A 411 9.40 -4.32 -22.16
CA VAL A 411 8.45 -5.28 -21.60
C VAL A 411 9.14 -6.64 -21.49
N PRO A 412 9.83 -6.95 -20.39
CA PRO A 412 10.59 -8.19 -20.24
C PRO A 412 9.68 -9.43 -20.17
N GLU A 413 8.48 -9.29 -19.64
CA GLU A 413 7.46 -10.34 -19.60
C GLU A 413 6.18 -9.81 -20.25
N LEU A 414 5.69 -10.49 -21.28
CA LEU A 414 4.47 -10.11 -22.00
C LEU A 414 3.47 -11.27 -21.97
N MET A 415 2.27 -11.01 -21.42
CA MET A 415 1.15 -11.96 -21.38
C MET A 415 1.49 -13.32 -20.75
N THR A 416 2.16 -13.31 -19.60
CA THR A 416 2.38 -14.52 -18.80
C THR A 416 1.14 -14.83 -17.97
N VAL A 417 0.89 -16.13 -17.71
CA VAL A 417 -0.25 -16.53 -16.86
C VAL A 417 0.23 -16.77 -15.43
N GLU A 418 -0.24 -15.94 -14.52
CA GLU A 418 -0.06 -16.16 -13.08
C GLU A 418 -1.24 -16.89 -12.47
N ARG A 419 -0.92 -17.96 -11.72
CA ARG A 419 -1.93 -18.82 -11.09
C ARG A 419 -2.01 -18.53 -9.60
N TYR A 420 -3.20 -18.13 -9.17
CA TYR A 420 -3.56 -17.92 -7.77
C TYR A 420 -4.45 -19.08 -7.25
N SER A 421 -4.88 -19.03 -5.99
CA SER A 421 -5.64 -20.14 -5.38
C SER A 421 -6.97 -20.42 -6.10
N HIS A 422 -7.68 -19.39 -6.53
CA HIS A 422 -9.03 -19.48 -7.09
C HIS A 422 -9.14 -18.97 -8.53
N VAL A 423 -8.16 -18.20 -8.97
CA VAL A 423 -8.15 -17.57 -10.30
C VAL A 423 -6.77 -17.64 -10.92
N MET A 424 -6.71 -17.43 -12.24
CA MET A 424 -5.51 -17.15 -13.01
C MET A 424 -5.69 -15.84 -13.77
N HIS A 425 -4.61 -15.11 -13.93
CA HIS A 425 -4.59 -13.80 -14.60
C HIS A 425 -3.57 -13.76 -15.72
N LEU A 426 -3.82 -12.93 -16.71
CA LEU A 426 -2.86 -12.52 -17.71
C LEU A 426 -2.08 -11.31 -17.17
N VAL A 427 -0.77 -11.41 -17.10
CA VAL A 427 0.12 -10.42 -16.48
C VAL A 427 1.27 -10.08 -17.40
N SER A 428 1.70 -8.83 -17.41
CA SER A 428 2.92 -8.37 -18.06
C SER A 428 3.77 -7.55 -17.11
N GLN A 429 5.06 -7.45 -17.38
CA GLN A 429 5.99 -6.57 -16.68
C GLN A 429 6.42 -5.45 -17.61
N VAL A 430 6.28 -4.21 -17.18
CA VAL A 430 6.80 -3.03 -17.88
C VAL A 430 7.90 -2.42 -17.02
N GLU A 431 9.06 -2.16 -17.61
CA GLU A 431 10.22 -1.60 -16.91
C GLU A 431 10.83 -0.45 -17.67
N GLY A 432 11.50 0.44 -16.93
CA GLY A 432 12.33 1.51 -17.47
C GLY A 432 13.36 1.96 -16.43
N ARG A 433 14.38 2.69 -16.86
CA ARG A 433 15.32 3.35 -15.94
C ARG A 433 14.92 4.80 -15.82
N ILE A 434 14.76 5.30 -14.58
CA ILE A 434 14.44 6.71 -14.38
C ILE A 434 15.54 7.61 -14.95
N ALA A 435 15.15 8.72 -15.57
CA ALA A 435 16.09 9.72 -16.06
C ALA A 435 16.77 10.43 -14.88
N GLU A 436 18.00 10.89 -15.10
CA GLU A 436 18.77 11.62 -14.10
C GLU A 436 17.99 12.83 -13.55
N GLY A 437 17.97 12.99 -12.24
CA GLY A 437 17.26 14.06 -11.56
C GLY A 437 15.82 13.73 -11.17
N ASN A 438 15.26 12.61 -11.61
CA ASN A 438 13.96 12.11 -11.15
C ASN A 438 14.10 11.28 -9.88
N HIS A 439 13.08 11.35 -9.03
CA HIS A 439 13.00 10.69 -7.74
C HIS A 439 11.63 10.01 -7.53
N ALA A 440 11.40 9.37 -6.40
CA ALA A 440 10.18 8.65 -6.10
C ALA A 440 8.90 9.48 -6.33
N HIS A 441 8.89 10.76 -5.96
CA HIS A 441 7.72 11.64 -6.15
C HIS A 441 7.39 11.91 -7.63
N ASP A 442 8.40 11.96 -8.52
CA ASP A 442 8.20 12.10 -9.96
C ASP A 442 7.62 10.81 -10.56
N VAL A 443 8.11 9.65 -10.07
CA VAL A 443 7.57 8.34 -10.44
C VAL A 443 6.10 8.25 -10.05
N ILE A 444 5.74 8.66 -8.83
CA ILE A 444 4.34 8.71 -8.40
C ILE A 444 3.53 9.62 -9.33
N ALA A 445 3.99 10.85 -9.59
CA ALA A 445 3.28 11.80 -10.44
C ALA A 445 3.05 11.30 -11.88
N ALA A 446 3.95 10.47 -12.41
CA ALA A 446 3.83 9.90 -13.74
C ALA A 446 2.86 8.71 -13.79
N ALA A 447 2.90 7.80 -12.80
CA ALA A 447 2.11 6.58 -12.77
C ALA A 447 0.69 6.79 -12.22
N PHE A 448 0.49 7.78 -11.35
CA PHE A 448 -0.75 7.98 -10.60
C PHE A 448 -1.82 8.78 -11.36
N PRO A 449 -3.12 8.38 -11.23
CA PRO A 449 -3.57 7.09 -10.75
C PRO A 449 -3.35 6.01 -11.81
N GLY A 450 -3.41 4.74 -11.41
CA GLY A 450 -3.20 3.62 -12.33
C GLY A 450 -4.16 3.63 -13.52
N GLY A 451 -3.65 3.24 -14.67
CA GLY A 451 -4.44 3.19 -15.91
C GLY A 451 -5.53 2.13 -15.86
N THR A 452 -5.28 1.01 -15.22
CA THR A 452 -6.20 -0.13 -15.06
C THR A 452 -7.49 0.23 -14.31
N ILE A 453 -7.43 1.29 -13.47
CA ILE A 453 -8.55 1.73 -12.62
C ILE A 453 -9.15 3.09 -13.05
N THR A 454 -8.66 3.66 -14.14
CA THR A 454 -9.19 4.88 -14.75
C THR A 454 -9.73 4.62 -16.15
N GLY A 455 -8.87 4.31 -17.09
CA GLY A 455 -9.18 4.02 -18.48
C GLY A 455 -8.28 4.77 -19.46
N ALA A 456 -8.64 4.76 -20.74
CA ALA A 456 -7.84 5.32 -21.83
C ALA A 456 -8.67 6.18 -22.79
N PRO A 457 -8.21 7.40 -23.16
CA PRO A 457 -7.05 8.15 -22.64
C PRO A 457 -7.24 8.64 -21.20
N LYS A 458 -6.19 8.58 -20.36
CA LYS A 458 -6.27 8.74 -18.91
C LYS A 458 -6.96 10.04 -18.45
N ILE A 459 -6.56 11.21 -18.96
CA ILE A 459 -7.11 12.50 -18.50
C ILE A 459 -8.61 12.59 -18.85
N ARG A 460 -8.98 12.26 -20.07
CA ARG A 460 -10.38 12.32 -20.50
C ARG A 460 -11.28 11.36 -19.73
N THR A 461 -10.78 10.16 -19.41
CA THR A 461 -11.54 9.22 -18.58
C THR A 461 -11.74 9.73 -17.15
N MET A 462 -10.74 10.41 -16.57
CA MET A 462 -10.90 11.03 -15.25
C MET A 462 -11.92 12.18 -15.24
N GLU A 463 -12.00 12.97 -16.31
CA GLU A 463 -13.05 13.99 -16.46
C GLU A 463 -14.45 13.36 -16.50
N ILE A 464 -14.63 12.25 -17.25
CA ILE A 464 -15.90 11.51 -17.35
C ILE A 464 -16.25 10.86 -16.01
N ILE A 465 -15.28 10.30 -15.31
CA ILE A 465 -15.48 9.75 -13.95
C ILE A 465 -16.02 10.84 -13.02
N GLU A 466 -15.42 12.02 -13.04
CA GLU A 466 -15.85 13.16 -12.22
C GLU A 466 -17.26 13.65 -12.56
N GLU A 467 -17.65 13.55 -13.81
CA GLU A 467 -18.99 13.90 -14.28
C GLU A 467 -20.06 12.89 -13.83
N LEU A 468 -19.74 11.61 -13.83
CA LEU A 468 -20.73 10.54 -13.69
C LEU A 468 -20.80 9.94 -12.29
N GLU A 469 -19.69 9.88 -11.54
CA GLU A 469 -19.70 9.38 -10.16
C GLU A 469 -20.26 10.44 -9.20
N PRO A 470 -21.26 10.09 -8.34
CA PRO A 470 -21.94 11.07 -7.49
C PRO A 470 -21.04 11.62 -6.37
N VAL A 471 -20.01 10.87 -5.99
CA VAL A 471 -19.11 11.19 -4.88
C VAL A 471 -17.65 10.99 -5.29
N THR A 472 -16.73 11.73 -4.65
CA THR A 472 -15.30 11.57 -4.87
C THR A 472 -14.83 10.18 -4.44
N ARG A 473 -13.78 9.67 -5.07
CA ARG A 473 -13.28 8.31 -4.82
C ARG A 473 -12.58 8.17 -3.46
N GLY A 474 -11.98 9.25 -2.95
CA GLY A 474 -11.21 9.18 -1.73
C GLY A 474 -10.06 8.17 -1.83
N PRO A 475 -9.89 7.26 -0.85
CA PRO A 475 -8.85 6.23 -0.88
C PRO A 475 -8.98 5.23 -2.04
N TYR A 476 -10.20 4.95 -2.49
CA TYR A 476 -10.43 4.00 -3.59
C TYR A 476 -9.71 4.42 -4.87
N THR A 477 -8.99 3.49 -5.48
CA THR A 477 -8.12 3.72 -6.65
C THR A 477 -6.96 4.71 -6.43
N GLY A 478 -6.74 5.08 -5.16
CA GLY A 478 -5.51 5.69 -4.72
C GLY A 478 -4.40 4.64 -4.58
N SER A 479 -3.41 4.91 -3.75
CA SER A 479 -2.25 4.03 -3.58
C SER A 479 -1.81 3.95 -2.12
N MET A 480 -1.38 2.77 -1.68
CA MET A 480 -0.81 2.51 -0.35
C MET A 480 0.50 1.75 -0.48
N GLY A 481 1.46 2.05 0.37
CA GLY A 481 2.73 1.34 0.39
C GLY A 481 3.80 2.09 1.16
N TRP A 482 5.04 2.04 0.68
CA TRP A 482 6.19 2.58 1.38
C TRP A 482 7.19 3.28 0.45
N ILE A 483 7.96 4.20 1.02
CA ILE A 483 9.12 4.86 0.42
C ILE A 483 10.27 4.76 1.44
N ASP A 484 11.35 4.07 1.06
CA ASP A 484 12.54 3.92 1.91
C ASP A 484 13.39 5.19 1.92
N TYR A 485 14.19 5.39 2.98
CA TYR A 485 15.14 6.51 3.09
C TYR A 485 16.20 6.51 1.98
N ASN A 486 16.41 5.40 1.28
CA ASN A 486 17.32 5.30 0.15
C ASN A 486 16.67 5.68 -1.20
N GLY A 487 15.37 6.00 -1.19
CA GLY A 487 14.60 6.37 -2.37
C GLY A 487 13.88 5.21 -3.06
N ASP A 488 14.08 3.95 -2.65
CA ASP A 488 13.28 2.83 -3.14
C ASP A 488 11.82 2.97 -2.72
N MET A 489 10.90 2.42 -3.51
CA MET A 489 9.48 2.58 -3.29
C MET A 489 8.68 1.40 -3.85
N GLU A 490 7.61 1.02 -3.15
CA GLU A 490 6.59 0.11 -3.68
C GLU A 490 5.20 0.60 -3.25
N LEU A 491 4.34 0.83 -4.23
CA LEU A 491 2.99 1.33 -4.05
C LEU A 491 1.99 0.43 -4.76
N ASN A 492 0.96 -0.02 -4.04
CA ASN A 492 -0.15 -0.76 -4.61
C ASN A 492 -1.25 0.17 -5.13
N ILE A 493 -2.27 -0.39 -5.77
CA ILE A 493 -3.53 0.28 -6.06
C ILE A 493 -4.52 -0.05 -4.93
N ILE A 494 -5.15 0.96 -4.33
CA ILE A 494 -6.16 0.75 -3.27
C ILE A 494 -7.47 0.29 -3.91
N ILE A 495 -7.59 -1.03 -4.07
CA ILE A 495 -8.80 -1.73 -4.47
C ILE A 495 -9.05 -2.90 -3.51
N ARG A 496 -10.24 -3.47 -3.49
CA ARG A 496 -10.61 -4.51 -2.52
C ARG A 496 -10.27 -4.11 -1.08
N THR A 497 -10.56 -2.85 -0.76
CA THR A 497 -10.19 -2.20 0.49
C THR A 497 -11.43 -1.64 1.17
N LEU A 498 -11.52 -1.86 2.47
CA LEU A 498 -12.43 -1.15 3.35
C LEU A 498 -11.72 0.09 3.88
N ALA A 499 -12.25 1.26 3.57
CA ALA A 499 -11.85 2.50 4.23
C ALA A 499 -12.81 2.77 5.39
N VAL A 500 -12.28 3.06 6.57
CA VAL A 500 -13.08 3.38 7.75
C VAL A 500 -12.80 4.81 8.16
N LYS A 501 -13.86 5.60 8.32
CA LYS A 501 -13.75 6.96 8.84
C LYS A 501 -14.84 7.18 9.89
N ASP A 502 -14.43 7.61 11.07
CA ASP A 502 -15.32 7.96 12.20
C ASP A 502 -16.36 6.85 12.50
N GLY A 503 -15.93 5.58 12.42
CA GLY A 503 -16.76 4.40 12.67
C GLY A 503 -17.65 3.97 11.51
N VAL A 504 -17.63 4.65 10.38
CA VAL A 504 -18.34 4.25 9.16
C VAL A 504 -17.38 3.55 8.21
N GLY A 505 -17.75 2.37 7.75
CA GLY A 505 -17.01 1.60 6.75
C GLY A 505 -17.49 1.89 5.33
N TYR A 506 -16.57 2.12 4.42
CA TYR A 506 -16.81 2.44 3.00
C TYR A 506 -16.16 1.38 2.12
N ILE A 507 -16.95 0.78 1.24
CA ILE A 507 -16.51 -0.19 0.24
C ILE A 507 -16.81 0.40 -1.13
N GLN A 508 -15.78 0.60 -1.97
CA GLN A 508 -15.95 1.06 -3.33
C GLN A 508 -15.38 0.04 -4.32
N THR A 509 -16.12 -0.20 -5.41
CA THR A 509 -15.74 -1.18 -6.44
C THR A 509 -16.20 -0.66 -7.79
N GLY A 510 -15.45 -1.00 -8.85
CA GLY A 510 -15.72 -0.53 -10.19
C GLY A 510 -15.57 -1.60 -11.27
N ALA A 511 -16.09 -1.30 -12.45
CA ALA A 511 -16.00 -2.12 -13.64
C ALA A 511 -15.49 -1.28 -14.82
N GLY A 512 -14.70 -1.90 -15.70
CA GLY A 512 -14.18 -1.30 -16.92
C GLY A 512 -15.25 -1.32 -18.01
N ILE A 513 -15.83 -0.17 -18.31
CA ILE A 513 -16.90 -0.02 -19.30
C ILE A 513 -16.30 0.13 -20.69
N VAL A 514 -16.69 -0.75 -21.60
CA VAL A 514 -16.36 -0.74 -23.02
C VAL A 514 -17.62 -0.67 -23.87
N ILE A 515 -17.48 -0.55 -25.19
CA ILE A 515 -18.63 -0.37 -26.10
C ILE A 515 -19.65 -1.52 -26.02
N ASP A 516 -19.18 -2.74 -25.77
CA ASP A 516 -20.01 -3.95 -25.71
C ASP A 516 -20.47 -4.30 -24.28
N SER A 517 -20.21 -3.44 -23.29
CA SER A 517 -20.62 -3.65 -21.90
C SER A 517 -22.15 -3.71 -21.78
N ASP A 518 -22.65 -4.71 -21.05
CA ASP A 518 -24.04 -4.76 -20.62
C ASP A 518 -24.21 -4.03 -19.28
N PRO A 519 -25.03 -2.97 -19.19
CA PRO A 519 -25.12 -2.15 -17.99
C PRO A 519 -25.45 -2.91 -16.71
N TYR A 520 -26.35 -3.90 -16.77
CA TYR A 520 -26.71 -4.72 -15.64
C TYR A 520 -25.58 -5.67 -15.22
N ARG A 521 -24.85 -6.26 -16.18
CA ARG A 521 -23.72 -7.14 -15.90
C ARG A 521 -22.58 -6.39 -15.24
N GLU A 522 -22.28 -5.15 -15.67
CA GLU A 522 -21.25 -4.32 -15.06
C GLU A 522 -21.61 -3.92 -13.61
N TYR A 523 -22.89 -3.57 -13.37
CA TYR A 523 -23.37 -3.36 -12.01
C TYR A 523 -23.17 -4.61 -11.14
N ARG A 524 -23.51 -5.79 -11.67
CA ARG A 524 -23.29 -7.09 -10.98
C ARG A 524 -21.82 -7.41 -10.78
N GLU A 525 -20.95 -6.99 -11.69
CA GLU A 525 -19.50 -7.16 -11.54
C GLU A 525 -18.97 -6.37 -10.34
N CYS A 526 -19.40 -5.12 -10.16
CA CYS A 526 -19.08 -4.33 -8.98
C CYS A 526 -19.49 -5.05 -7.68
N HIS A 527 -20.67 -5.69 -7.65
CA HIS A 527 -21.09 -6.52 -6.52
C HIS A 527 -20.18 -7.71 -6.31
N ASN A 528 -19.80 -8.43 -7.37
CA ASN A 528 -18.93 -9.60 -7.27
C ASN A 528 -17.55 -9.24 -6.73
N LYS A 529 -17.00 -8.09 -7.12
CA LYS A 529 -15.72 -7.58 -6.63
C LYS A 529 -15.74 -7.19 -5.14
N ALA A 530 -16.90 -6.86 -4.58
CA ALA A 530 -17.05 -6.53 -3.16
C ALA A 530 -17.26 -7.76 -2.25
N LYS A 531 -17.57 -8.93 -2.80
CA LYS A 531 -18.00 -10.12 -2.01
C LYS A 531 -17.07 -10.49 -0.86
N ALA A 532 -15.77 -10.55 -1.10
CA ALA A 532 -14.81 -10.94 -0.06
C ALA A 532 -14.74 -9.92 1.08
N LEU A 533 -14.78 -8.62 0.75
CA LEU A 533 -14.84 -7.55 1.74
C LEU A 533 -16.11 -7.62 2.58
N ILE A 534 -17.25 -7.81 1.93
CA ILE A 534 -18.55 -7.92 2.61
C ILE A 534 -18.58 -9.16 3.49
N ALA A 535 -18.05 -10.30 3.02
CA ALA A 535 -17.94 -11.50 3.86
C ALA A 535 -17.06 -11.26 5.10
N ALA A 536 -15.92 -10.59 4.94
CA ALA A 536 -15.05 -10.23 6.06
C ALA A 536 -15.76 -9.34 7.07
N LEU A 537 -16.49 -8.34 6.56
CA LEU A 537 -17.29 -7.42 7.36
C LEU A 537 -18.37 -8.15 8.15
N ILE A 538 -19.16 -9.01 7.50
CA ILE A 538 -20.22 -9.81 8.15
C ILE A 538 -19.66 -10.61 9.31
N CYS A 539 -18.60 -11.36 9.05
CA CYS A 539 -17.99 -12.22 10.06
C CYS A 539 -17.50 -11.42 11.26
N SER A 540 -16.91 -10.25 11.02
CA SER A 540 -16.44 -9.39 12.10
C SER A 540 -17.58 -8.78 12.90
N GLU A 541 -18.67 -8.32 12.25
CA GLU A 541 -19.86 -7.79 12.92
C GLU A 541 -20.56 -8.85 13.79
N GLU A 542 -20.65 -10.10 13.30
CA GLU A 542 -21.19 -11.22 14.08
C GLU A 542 -20.31 -11.56 15.29
N GLU A 543 -18.98 -11.56 15.14
CA GLU A 543 -18.07 -11.75 16.29
C GLU A 543 -18.22 -10.63 17.33
N ALA A 544 -18.29 -9.37 16.88
CA ALA A 544 -18.48 -8.23 17.76
C ALA A 544 -19.81 -8.29 18.52
N ALA A 545 -20.90 -8.73 17.89
CA ALA A 545 -22.21 -8.90 18.51
C ALA A 545 -22.18 -9.98 19.61
N VAL A 546 -21.51 -11.11 19.37
CA VAL A 546 -21.36 -12.19 20.36
C VAL A 546 -20.54 -11.73 21.56
N LEU A 547 -19.44 -11.00 21.34
CA LEU A 547 -18.60 -10.45 22.40
C LEU A 547 -19.38 -9.45 23.28
N SER A 548 -20.16 -8.57 22.66
CA SER A 548 -20.99 -7.58 23.36
C SER A 548 -22.08 -8.24 24.21
N ALA A 549 -22.72 -9.30 23.72
CA ALA A 549 -23.74 -10.05 24.45
C ALA A 549 -23.15 -10.76 25.70
N ASN A 550 -21.92 -11.25 25.60
CA ASN A 550 -21.23 -11.93 26.71
C ASN A 550 -20.78 -10.97 27.82
N ILE A 551 -20.47 -9.70 27.47
CA ILE A 551 -20.07 -8.66 28.44
C ILE A 551 -21.31 -8.06 29.15
N GLY A 552 -22.46 -7.98 28.48
CA GLY A 552 -23.71 -7.44 29.07
C GLY A 552 -24.52 -8.44 29.91
N GLY A 553 -24.10 -9.69 29.97
CA GLY A 553 -24.76 -10.79 30.70
C GLY A 553 -24.15 -11.12 32.07
N ASN A 554 -23.16 -10.37 32.55
CA ASN A 554 -22.55 -10.53 33.89
C ASN A 554 -22.96 -9.43 34.86
#